data_1afef863e834f8a546fb6a47d2af6152
#
_entry.id   1afef863e834f8a546fb6a47d2af6152
#
_cell.length_a   1.000
_cell.length_b   1.000
_cell.length_c   1.000
_cell.angle_alpha   90.00
_cell.angle_beta   90.00
_cell.angle_gamma   90.00
#
_symmetry.space_group_name_H-M   'P 1'
#
loop_
_entity.id
_entity.type
_entity.pdbx_description
1 polymer ?
#
loop_
_entity_poly.entity_id
_entity_poly.type
_entity_poly.pdbx_seq_one_letter_code
_entity_poly.pdbx_strand_id
1 'polypeptide(L)'
;MHKESFFERFDTLIQTPKRIVLVCHVNPDGDAIGSVLAMSYFLKSKGHEVKAIAPNPFPDFLAWMPGSENILVFEKDPSSCKHAISEAEAIIMLDFNQLSRCGLLHNEIGKTRCPRILIDHHRDAVLDQFYCAFSDVEVSSASEIVAEIILHYGKENLTKEVATALLVGIMTDTGSFSHSIRPRTFELSGLLVQYSMPYNLIHQMVYDTMSEDRLRLLGYAISHKMEIVEGYAVAIISLSKSELESFHYKVGDTEGVVNYPLSMDSIKMSVLVTERQDQIRLSFRSKGDFSVHEFANKHFKGGGHTNAAGGTTTTTLEETLAFLKSVLVEYNELKKEIC
;
A
#
# COMPACT_ATOMS: atom_id res chain seq x y z
N MET A 1 -10.41 18.73 0.00
CA MET A 1 -11.18 19.41 1.09
C MET A 1 -10.15 20.05 2.01
N HIS A 2 -10.39 21.28 2.54
CA HIS A 2 -9.45 21.88 3.48
C HIS A 2 -9.41 21.06 4.78
N LYS A 3 -8.20 20.94 5.39
CA LYS A 3 -7.94 20.19 6.64
C LYS A 3 -8.94 20.55 7.74
N GLU A 4 -9.25 21.85 7.92
CA GLU A 4 -10.22 22.35 8.89
C GLU A 4 -11.63 21.79 8.68
N SER A 5 -12.12 21.79 7.43
CA SER A 5 -13.45 21.22 7.09
C SER A 5 -13.53 19.70 7.30
N PHE A 6 -12.40 18.99 7.20
CA PHE A 6 -12.35 17.57 7.54
C PHE A 6 -12.58 17.40 9.06
N PHE A 7 -11.83 18.11 9.90
CA PHE A 7 -11.95 17.98 11.35
C PHE A 7 -13.32 18.34 11.87
N GLU A 8 -13.93 19.45 11.41
CA GLU A 8 -15.30 19.82 11.80
C GLU A 8 -16.32 18.68 11.58
N ARG A 9 -16.24 18.02 10.43
CA ARG A 9 -17.14 16.92 10.10
C ARG A 9 -16.77 15.63 10.82
N PHE A 10 -15.50 15.36 10.97
CA PHE A 10 -15.01 14.18 11.66
C PHE A 10 -15.34 14.27 13.17
N ASP A 11 -15.17 15.43 13.81
CA ASP A 11 -15.59 15.70 15.19
C ASP A 11 -17.07 15.41 15.38
N THR A 12 -17.93 15.94 14.50
CA THR A 12 -19.37 15.69 14.55
C THR A 12 -19.67 14.19 14.46
N LEU A 13 -18.92 13.46 13.64
CA LEU A 13 -19.12 12.03 13.46
C LEU A 13 -18.75 11.23 14.72
N ILE A 14 -17.62 11.53 15.35
CA ILE A 14 -17.09 10.77 16.49
C ILE A 14 -17.54 11.28 17.87
N GLN A 15 -18.37 12.31 17.91
CA GLN A 15 -18.85 12.92 19.16
C GLN A 15 -19.63 11.95 20.06
N THR A 16 -20.31 10.99 19.46
CA THR A 16 -21.09 9.97 20.18
C THR A 16 -20.66 8.57 19.75
N PRO A 17 -20.70 7.58 20.68
CA PRO A 17 -20.39 6.20 20.36
C PRO A 17 -21.15 5.67 19.15
N LYS A 18 -20.46 5.01 18.24
CA LYS A 18 -21.01 4.45 16.97
C LYS A 18 -20.38 3.10 16.64
N ARG A 19 -21.07 2.33 15.81
CA ARG A 19 -20.50 1.17 15.11
C ARG A 19 -19.80 1.66 13.86
N ILE A 20 -18.46 1.59 13.86
CA ILE A 20 -17.60 2.08 12.78
C ILE A 20 -16.90 0.90 12.11
N VAL A 21 -16.97 0.84 10.79
CA VAL A 21 -16.21 -0.11 9.98
C VAL A 21 -15.03 0.59 9.35
N LEU A 22 -13.85 0.01 9.49
CA LEU A 22 -12.62 0.44 8.81
C LEU A 22 -12.34 -0.51 7.66
N VAL A 23 -11.99 0.01 6.49
CA VAL A 23 -11.71 -0.78 5.28
C VAL A 23 -10.44 -0.28 4.63
N CYS A 24 -9.61 -1.21 4.15
CA CYS A 24 -8.43 -0.91 3.33
C CYS A 24 -8.57 -1.46 1.90
N HIS A 25 -7.54 -1.26 1.07
CA HIS A 25 -7.52 -1.75 -0.32
C HIS A 25 -7.26 -3.26 -0.43
N VAL A 26 -7.48 -3.83 -1.64
CA VAL A 26 -7.10 -5.22 -1.96
C VAL A 26 -5.58 -5.39 -1.95
N ASN A 27 -5.12 -6.56 -1.52
CA ASN A 27 -3.71 -6.86 -1.26
C ASN A 27 -3.09 -5.85 -0.29
N PRO A 28 -3.61 -5.77 0.95
CA PRO A 28 -3.18 -4.78 1.92
C PRO A 28 -1.68 -4.92 2.22
N ASP A 29 -1.02 -3.80 2.29
CA ASP A 29 0.39 -3.69 2.69
C ASP A 29 0.53 -3.17 4.13
N GLY A 30 1.74 -2.74 4.49
CA GLY A 30 1.99 -2.27 5.85
C GLY A 30 1.33 -0.94 6.16
N ASP A 31 1.14 -0.04 5.18
CA ASP A 31 0.44 1.22 5.39
C ASP A 31 -1.07 1.01 5.56
N ALA A 32 -1.66 0.19 4.71
CA ALA A 32 -3.07 -0.20 4.83
C ALA A 32 -3.39 -0.81 6.20
N ILE A 33 -2.60 -1.79 6.64
CA ILE A 33 -2.84 -2.47 7.93
C ILE A 33 -2.46 -1.57 9.11
N GLY A 34 -1.35 -0.82 9.02
CA GLY A 34 -0.90 0.11 10.06
C GLY A 34 -1.92 1.22 10.32
N SER A 35 -2.41 1.87 9.26
CA SER A 35 -3.43 2.92 9.36
C SER A 35 -4.76 2.40 9.93
N VAL A 36 -5.21 1.21 9.49
CA VAL A 36 -6.43 0.56 10.00
C VAL A 36 -6.30 0.23 11.48
N LEU A 37 -5.20 -0.38 11.93
CA LEU A 37 -4.99 -0.74 13.34
C LEU A 37 -4.90 0.49 14.22
N ALA A 38 -4.12 1.50 13.84
CA ALA A 38 -3.98 2.73 14.60
C ALA A 38 -5.32 3.45 14.77
N MET A 39 -6.08 3.61 13.67
CA MET A 39 -7.41 4.21 13.71
C MET A 39 -8.38 3.38 14.55
N SER A 40 -8.31 2.05 14.49
CA SER A 40 -9.14 1.15 15.31
C SER A 40 -8.89 1.37 16.80
N TYR A 41 -7.62 1.40 17.24
CA TYR A 41 -7.28 1.66 18.63
C TYR A 41 -7.74 3.05 19.10
N PHE A 42 -7.50 4.07 18.27
CA PHE A 42 -7.93 5.43 18.57
C PHE A 42 -9.45 5.53 18.76
N LEU A 43 -10.22 5.04 17.82
CA LEU A 43 -11.68 5.12 17.88
C LEU A 43 -12.27 4.29 19.03
N LYS A 44 -11.71 3.11 19.32
CA LYS A 44 -12.09 2.31 20.48
C LYS A 44 -11.83 3.05 21.79
N SER A 45 -10.72 3.80 21.90
CA SER A 45 -10.44 4.62 23.09
C SER A 45 -11.44 5.77 23.28
N LYS A 46 -12.11 6.19 22.20
CA LYS A 46 -13.21 7.18 22.25
C LYS A 46 -14.60 6.56 22.48
N GLY A 47 -14.67 5.24 22.72
CA GLY A 47 -15.90 4.53 23.08
C GLY A 47 -16.69 3.98 21.88
N HIS A 48 -16.11 3.97 20.66
CA HIS A 48 -16.76 3.39 19.49
C HIS A 48 -16.60 1.87 19.44
N GLU A 49 -17.60 1.19 18.88
CA GLU A 49 -17.46 -0.20 18.45
C GLU A 49 -16.83 -0.22 17.04
N VAL A 50 -15.64 -0.80 16.91
CA VAL A 50 -14.88 -0.75 15.66
C VAL A 50 -14.62 -2.16 15.14
N LYS A 51 -14.97 -2.39 13.86
CA LYS A 51 -14.62 -3.59 13.09
C LYS A 51 -13.70 -3.18 11.94
N ALA A 52 -12.55 -3.81 11.86
CA ALA A 52 -11.61 -3.66 10.75
C ALA A 52 -11.83 -4.79 9.73
N ILE A 53 -11.88 -4.45 8.45
CA ILE A 53 -12.12 -5.41 7.36
C ILE A 53 -11.06 -5.21 6.27
N ALA A 54 -10.32 -6.29 5.97
CA ALA A 54 -9.48 -6.38 4.78
C ALA A 54 -10.21 -7.15 3.68
N PRO A 55 -10.12 -6.74 2.40
CA PRO A 55 -10.77 -7.46 1.30
C PRO A 55 -10.26 -8.90 1.14
N ASN A 56 -8.95 -9.11 1.28
CA ASN A 56 -8.25 -10.38 1.15
C ASN A 56 -7.11 -10.47 2.20
N PRO A 57 -6.47 -11.63 2.37
CA PRO A 57 -5.37 -11.79 3.33
C PRO A 57 -4.24 -10.80 3.10
N PHE A 58 -3.69 -10.26 4.18
CA PHE A 58 -2.48 -9.45 4.21
C PHE A 58 -1.24 -10.34 4.45
N PRO A 59 -0.02 -9.84 4.14
CA PRO A 59 1.23 -10.57 4.31
C PRO A 59 1.48 -11.03 5.76
N ASP A 60 1.99 -12.24 5.92
CA ASP A 60 2.27 -12.86 7.23
C ASP A 60 3.22 -12.04 8.10
N PHE A 61 4.14 -11.28 7.48
CA PHE A 61 5.06 -10.40 8.22
C PHE A 61 4.38 -9.22 8.93
N LEU A 62 3.08 -9.00 8.73
CA LEU A 62 2.27 -8.02 9.44
C LEU A 62 1.43 -8.65 10.56
N ALA A 63 1.35 -9.99 10.63
CA ALA A 63 0.48 -10.70 11.58
C ALA A 63 0.89 -10.55 13.05
N TRP A 64 2.12 -10.10 13.32
CA TRP A 64 2.61 -9.86 14.69
C TRP A 64 2.08 -8.55 15.30
N MET A 65 1.57 -7.62 14.47
CA MET A 65 1.07 -6.35 14.99
C MET A 65 -0.13 -6.58 15.91
N PRO A 66 -0.12 -5.98 17.11
CA PRO A 66 -1.24 -6.13 18.05
C PRO A 66 -2.57 -5.75 17.38
N GLY A 67 -3.58 -6.61 17.53
CA GLY A 67 -4.91 -6.40 16.98
C GLY A 67 -5.10 -6.87 15.53
N SER A 68 -4.03 -7.29 14.83
CA SER A 68 -4.12 -7.83 13.47
C SER A 68 -4.98 -9.08 13.38
N GLU A 69 -4.99 -9.90 14.43
CA GLU A 69 -5.82 -11.09 14.58
C GLU A 69 -7.33 -10.81 14.62
N ASN A 70 -7.72 -9.55 14.89
CA ASN A 70 -9.12 -9.11 14.93
C ASN A 70 -9.60 -8.50 13.60
N ILE A 71 -8.74 -8.40 12.59
CA ILE A 71 -9.11 -7.94 11.26
C ILE A 71 -9.91 -9.03 10.56
N LEU A 72 -11.16 -8.73 10.22
CA LEU A 72 -11.98 -9.60 9.40
C LEU A 72 -11.45 -9.61 7.96
N VAL A 73 -11.34 -10.80 7.38
CA VAL A 73 -10.91 -10.95 5.97
C VAL A 73 -12.11 -11.39 5.14
N PHE A 74 -12.54 -10.54 4.21
CA PHE A 74 -13.76 -10.77 3.45
C PHE A 74 -13.72 -12.06 2.63
N GLU A 75 -12.61 -12.40 2.01
CA GLU A 75 -12.46 -13.67 1.28
C GLU A 75 -12.62 -14.90 2.17
N LYS A 76 -12.27 -14.80 3.47
CA LYS A 76 -12.34 -15.92 4.43
C LYS A 76 -13.71 -16.00 5.12
N ASP A 77 -14.28 -14.84 5.48
CA ASP A 77 -15.58 -14.76 6.16
C ASP A 77 -16.44 -13.62 5.59
N PRO A 78 -17.04 -13.83 4.39
CA PRO A 78 -17.91 -12.85 3.78
C PRO A 78 -19.14 -12.52 4.64
N SER A 79 -19.64 -13.48 5.42
CA SER A 79 -20.88 -13.33 6.20
C SER A 79 -20.71 -12.33 7.33
N SER A 80 -19.68 -12.49 8.16
CA SER A 80 -19.38 -11.56 9.26
C SER A 80 -19.02 -10.17 8.74
N CYS A 81 -18.31 -10.07 7.62
CA CYS A 81 -17.98 -8.78 6.99
C CYS A 81 -19.24 -8.05 6.49
N LYS A 82 -20.15 -8.76 5.79
CA LYS A 82 -21.42 -8.19 5.32
C LYS A 82 -22.30 -7.73 6.48
N HIS A 83 -22.35 -8.53 7.54
CA HIS A 83 -23.09 -8.15 8.73
C HIS A 83 -22.52 -6.89 9.36
N ALA A 84 -21.20 -6.81 9.58
CA ALA A 84 -20.56 -5.63 10.12
C ALA A 84 -20.81 -4.37 9.27
N ILE A 85 -20.74 -4.49 7.93
CA ILE A 85 -21.00 -3.38 7.01
C ILE A 85 -22.48 -2.95 7.07
N SER A 86 -23.41 -3.89 7.15
CA SER A 86 -24.85 -3.57 7.20
C SER A 86 -25.27 -2.84 8.47
N GLU A 87 -24.58 -3.10 9.58
CA GLU A 87 -24.81 -2.48 10.88
C GLU A 87 -23.99 -1.19 11.11
N ALA A 88 -23.12 -0.85 10.16
CA ALA A 88 -22.23 0.30 10.29
C ALA A 88 -23.01 1.62 10.29
N GLU A 89 -22.67 2.49 11.24
CA GLU A 89 -23.17 3.88 11.32
C GLU A 89 -22.18 4.86 10.67
N ALA A 90 -20.95 4.41 10.39
CA ALA A 90 -19.97 5.09 9.58
C ALA A 90 -18.97 4.08 9.00
N ILE A 91 -18.40 4.38 7.82
CA ILE A 91 -17.34 3.60 7.21
C ILE A 91 -16.17 4.52 6.93
N ILE A 92 -14.99 4.17 7.46
CA ILE A 92 -13.73 4.90 7.20
C ILE A 92 -12.88 4.06 6.25
N MET A 93 -12.50 4.67 5.16
CA MET A 93 -11.70 4.09 4.10
C MET A 93 -10.27 4.62 4.22
N LEU A 94 -9.33 3.70 4.33
CA LEU A 94 -7.94 3.98 4.64
C LEU A 94 -7.05 3.46 3.51
N ASP A 95 -6.18 4.33 3.01
CA ASP A 95 -5.14 4.00 2.06
C ASP A 95 -5.65 3.57 0.66
N PHE A 96 -6.71 4.20 0.18
CA PHE A 96 -7.14 4.07 -1.22
C PHE A 96 -8.05 5.21 -1.67
N ASN A 97 -7.94 5.61 -2.93
CA ASN A 97 -8.52 6.82 -3.50
C ASN A 97 -9.93 6.66 -4.08
N GLN A 98 -10.43 5.43 -4.25
CA GLN A 98 -11.73 5.14 -4.85
C GLN A 98 -12.27 3.76 -4.44
N LEU A 99 -13.59 3.63 -4.36
CA LEU A 99 -14.28 2.42 -3.87
C LEU A 99 -13.89 1.13 -4.59
N SER A 100 -13.56 1.18 -5.87
CA SER A 100 -13.16 -0.01 -6.65
C SER A 100 -11.90 -0.68 -6.10
N ARG A 101 -11.05 0.05 -5.38
CA ARG A 101 -9.81 -0.46 -4.78
C ARG A 101 -10.04 -1.42 -3.61
N CYS A 102 -11.23 -1.46 -3.01
CA CYS A 102 -11.57 -2.44 -1.97
C CYS A 102 -12.21 -3.75 -2.52
N GLY A 103 -12.06 -4.03 -3.82
CA GLY A 103 -12.51 -5.27 -4.44
C GLY A 103 -14.02 -5.51 -4.26
N LEU A 104 -14.43 -6.73 -3.98
CA LEU A 104 -15.86 -7.08 -3.85
C LEU A 104 -16.56 -6.36 -2.69
N LEU A 105 -15.83 -5.82 -1.71
CA LEU A 105 -16.40 -5.02 -0.62
C LEU A 105 -17.14 -3.78 -1.14
N HIS A 106 -16.74 -3.21 -2.29
CA HIS A 106 -17.41 -2.03 -2.85
C HIS A 106 -18.91 -2.24 -3.06
N ASN A 107 -19.33 -3.47 -3.42
CA ASN A 107 -20.75 -3.80 -3.62
C ASN A 107 -21.53 -3.74 -2.29
N GLU A 108 -20.94 -4.21 -1.20
CA GLU A 108 -21.59 -4.21 0.11
C GLU A 108 -21.64 -2.79 0.69
N ILE A 109 -20.52 -2.07 0.58
CA ILE A 109 -20.44 -0.65 0.99
C ILE A 109 -21.43 0.20 0.19
N GLY A 110 -21.56 -0.07 -1.12
CA GLY A 110 -22.51 0.63 -2.00
C GLY A 110 -23.97 0.53 -1.56
N LYS A 111 -24.36 -0.53 -0.84
CA LYS A 111 -25.72 -0.73 -0.30
C LYS A 111 -26.01 0.11 0.94
N THR A 112 -24.98 0.60 1.63
CA THR A 112 -25.14 1.38 2.86
C THR A 112 -25.45 2.85 2.56
N ARG A 113 -26.14 3.50 3.51
CA ARG A 113 -26.42 4.95 3.48
C ARG A 113 -25.65 5.73 4.55
N CYS A 114 -24.81 5.07 5.32
CA CYS A 114 -24.03 5.72 6.36
C CYS A 114 -22.95 6.63 5.77
N PRO A 115 -22.48 7.63 6.52
CA PRO A 115 -21.36 8.47 6.12
C PRO A 115 -20.11 7.65 5.79
N ARG A 116 -19.44 8.01 4.69
CA ARG A 116 -18.19 7.43 4.26
C ARG A 116 -17.09 8.47 4.40
N ILE A 117 -16.01 8.10 5.03
CA ILE A 117 -14.87 8.97 5.29
C ILE A 117 -13.68 8.41 4.52
N LEU A 118 -12.92 9.28 3.86
CA LEU A 118 -11.68 8.92 3.17
C LEU A 118 -10.48 9.46 3.92
N ILE A 119 -9.48 8.61 4.13
CA ILE A 119 -8.14 8.98 4.63
C ILE A 119 -7.13 8.33 3.69
N ASP A 120 -6.50 9.13 2.83
CA ASP A 120 -5.75 8.60 1.70
C ASP A 120 -4.66 9.57 1.22
N HIS A 121 -3.60 9.03 0.63
CA HIS A 121 -2.51 9.81 0.05
C HIS A 121 -2.29 9.54 -1.44
N HIS A 122 -3.14 8.75 -2.07
CA HIS A 122 -3.04 8.46 -3.50
C HIS A 122 -3.55 9.63 -4.36
N ARG A 123 -3.05 9.72 -5.58
CA ARG A 123 -3.52 10.67 -6.60
C ARG A 123 -4.92 10.28 -7.09
N ASP A 124 -5.60 11.25 -7.70
CA ASP A 124 -6.88 11.05 -8.38
C ASP A 124 -8.01 10.54 -7.47
N ALA A 125 -8.04 11.01 -6.22
CA ALA A 125 -9.09 10.66 -5.28
C ALA A 125 -10.46 11.21 -5.73
N VAL A 126 -11.48 10.35 -5.76
CA VAL A 126 -12.86 10.71 -6.14
C VAL A 126 -13.62 11.18 -4.90
N LEU A 127 -13.52 12.47 -4.59
CA LEU A 127 -13.93 13.06 -3.30
C LEU A 127 -15.45 13.24 -3.13
N ASP A 128 -16.22 13.32 -4.19
CA ASP A 128 -17.68 13.57 -4.19
C ASP A 128 -18.51 12.44 -3.58
N GLN A 129 -17.90 11.25 -3.42
CA GLN A 129 -18.52 10.06 -2.83
C GLN A 129 -18.40 9.99 -1.30
N PHE A 130 -17.69 10.96 -0.68
CA PHE A 130 -17.37 10.92 0.74
C PHE A 130 -18.04 12.05 1.52
N TYR A 131 -18.50 11.73 2.73
CA TYR A 131 -18.99 12.72 3.68
C TYR A 131 -17.92 13.73 4.07
N CYS A 132 -16.71 13.22 4.36
CA CYS A 132 -15.49 14.03 4.48
C CYS A 132 -14.28 13.22 4.01
N ALA A 133 -13.22 13.93 3.63
CA ALA A 133 -11.98 13.32 3.16
C ALA A 133 -10.77 14.10 3.65
N PHE A 134 -9.77 13.37 4.14
CA PHE A 134 -8.41 13.87 4.29
C PHE A 134 -7.55 13.15 3.27
N SER A 135 -7.38 13.78 2.11
CA SER A 135 -6.57 13.26 1.01
C SER A 135 -5.46 14.27 0.73
N ASP A 136 -4.21 13.80 0.86
CA ASP A 136 -3.01 14.63 0.67
C ASP A 136 -1.92 13.78 0.00
N VAL A 137 -1.61 14.10 -1.25
CA VAL A 137 -0.64 13.39 -2.09
C VAL A 137 0.82 13.72 -1.76
N GLU A 138 1.06 14.72 -0.92
CA GLU A 138 2.39 15.16 -0.54
C GLU A 138 2.91 14.44 0.72
N VAL A 139 2.05 13.68 1.42
CA VAL A 139 2.45 12.90 2.58
C VAL A 139 3.02 11.55 2.17
N SER A 140 3.82 10.96 3.06
CA SER A 140 4.49 9.69 2.80
C SER A 140 3.55 8.49 2.74
N SER A 141 2.43 8.54 3.48
CA SER A 141 1.57 7.38 3.71
C SER A 141 0.22 7.79 4.33
N ALA A 142 -0.79 6.94 4.24
CA ALA A 142 -2.05 7.12 4.98
C ALA A 142 -1.83 7.08 6.50
N SER A 143 -0.86 6.30 6.98
CA SER A 143 -0.45 6.28 8.39
C SER A 143 0.10 7.63 8.86
N GLU A 144 0.79 8.40 8.01
CA GLU A 144 1.19 9.77 8.34
C GLU A 144 -0.04 10.66 8.55
N ILE A 145 -1.07 10.57 7.72
CA ILE A 145 -2.32 11.31 7.90
C ILE A 145 -3.04 10.87 9.19
N VAL A 146 -3.11 9.57 9.45
CA VAL A 146 -3.73 9.03 10.68
C VAL A 146 -2.99 9.52 11.92
N ALA A 147 -1.64 9.60 11.88
CA ALA A 147 -0.85 10.19 12.96
C ALA A 147 -1.23 11.67 13.21
N GLU A 148 -1.37 12.47 12.15
CA GLU A 148 -1.82 13.86 12.26
C GLU A 148 -3.23 13.98 12.85
N ILE A 149 -4.15 13.09 12.45
CA ILE A 149 -5.50 13.05 13.01
C ILE A 149 -5.45 12.73 14.50
N ILE A 150 -4.75 11.69 14.90
CA ILE A 150 -4.67 11.28 16.30
C ILE A 150 -4.02 12.37 17.17
N LEU A 151 -2.96 13.02 16.66
CA LEU A 151 -2.28 14.12 17.35
C LEU A 151 -3.15 15.37 17.51
N HIS A 152 -4.08 15.61 16.59
CA HIS A 152 -5.08 16.68 16.75
C HIS A 152 -5.91 16.52 18.03
N TYR A 153 -6.18 15.27 18.44
CA TYR A 153 -6.90 14.93 19.67
C TYR A 153 -5.99 14.77 20.90
N GLY A 154 -4.70 15.02 20.77
CA GLY A 154 -3.73 14.99 21.86
C GLY A 154 -2.77 13.80 21.81
N LYS A 155 -1.55 14.05 22.29
CA LYS A 155 -0.45 13.05 22.29
C LYS A 155 -0.73 11.85 23.20
N GLU A 156 -1.61 11.97 24.17
CA GLU A 156 -2.05 10.90 25.07
C GLU A 156 -2.75 9.75 24.33
N ASN A 157 -3.22 9.99 23.10
CA ASN A 157 -3.80 8.96 22.25
C ASN A 157 -2.74 8.10 21.51
N LEU A 158 -1.47 8.49 21.58
CA LEU A 158 -0.34 7.70 21.06
C LEU A 158 0.01 6.58 22.06
N THR A 159 -0.83 5.56 22.15
CA THR A 159 -0.46 4.34 22.88
C THR A 159 0.66 3.60 22.16
N LYS A 160 1.25 2.61 22.82
CA LYS A 160 2.30 1.79 22.23
C LYS A 160 1.82 1.08 20.94
N GLU A 161 0.59 0.58 20.95
CA GLU A 161 -0.03 -0.11 19.84
C GLU A 161 -0.26 0.85 18.67
N VAL A 162 -0.83 2.03 18.94
CA VAL A 162 -1.08 3.08 17.93
C VAL A 162 0.23 3.53 17.31
N ALA A 163 1.22 3.90 18.11
CA ALA A 163 2.50 4.39 17.60
C ALA A 163 3.27 3.31 16.82
N THR A 164 3.21 2.05 17.26
CA THR A 164 3.83 0.93 16.55
C THR A 164 3.17 0.72 15.18
N ALA A 165 1.83 0.70 15.11
CA ALA A 165 1.09 0.50 13.88
C ALA A 165 1.37 1.62 12.86
N LEU A 166 1.33 2.87 13.30
CA LEU A 166 1.65 4.04 12.46
C LEU A 166 3.09 4.02 11.94
N LEU A 167 4.04 3.63 12.80
CA LEU A 167 5.44 3.58 12.41
C LEU A 167 5.70 2.47 11.38
N VAL A 168 5.04 1.31 11.50
CA VAL A 168 5.07 0.25 10.49
C VAL A 168 4.56 0.77 9.15
N GLY A 169 3.41 1.46 9.13
CA GLY A 169 2.84 2.01 7.90
C GLY A 169 3.77 3.00 7.22
N ILE A 170 4.26 4.01 7.95
CA ILE A 170 5.21 5.00 7.41
C ILE A 170 6.48 4.30 6.91
N MET A 171 7.01 3.34 7.67
CA MET A 171 8.26 2.67 7.34
C MET A 171 8.13 1.80 6.08
N THR A 172 7.02 1.09 5.91
CA THR A 172 6.80 0.23 4.75
C THR A 172 6.58 1.03 3.48
N ASP A 173 5.77 2.09 3.53
CA ASP A 173 5.43 2.89 2.35
C ASP A 173 6.58 3.82 1.90
N THR A 174 7.48 4.16 2.81
CA THR A 174 8.71 4.91 2.49
C THR A 174 9.91 4.02 2.15
N GLY A 175 9.74 2.70 2.12
CA GLY A 175 10.86 1.77 1.93
C GLY A 175 11.97 1.99 2.97
N SER A 176 11.61 2.02 4.26
CA SER A 176 12.52 2.35 5.37
C SER A 176 13.18 3.73 5.23
N PHE A 177 12.37 4.73 4.90
CA PHE A 177 12.78 6.14 4.73
C PHE A 177 13.72 6.39 3.53
N SER A 178 13.59 5.61 2.46
CA SER A 178 14.40 5.77 1.25
C SER A 178 13.72 6.63 0.18
N HIS A 179 12.41 6.81 0.22
CA HIS A 179 11.65 7.61 -0.75
C HIS A 179 10.37 8.20 -0.14
N SER A 180 9.71 9.11 -0.87
CA SER A 180 8.44 9.74 -0.50
C SER A 180 8.48 10.41 0.89
N ILE A 181 9.63 10.94 1.30
CA ILE A 181 9.84 11.55 2.62
C ILE A 181 9.89 13.06 2.55
N ARG A 182 9.41 13.69 3.62
CA ARG A 182 9.51 15.14 3.86
C ARG A 182 9.97 15.40 5.32
N PRO A 183 10.38 16.62 5.69
CA PRO A 183 10.79 16.91 7.08
C PRO A 183 9.76 16.46 8.12
N ARG A 184 8.46 16.64 7.82
CA ARG A 184 7.36 16.26 8.71
C ARG A 184 7.28 14.75 8.95
N THR A 185 7.59 13.93 7.95
CA THR A 185 7.66 12.46 8.07
C THR A 185 8.67 12.04 9.14
N PHE A 186 9.87 12.68 9.16
CA PHE A 186 10.88 12.41 10.18
C PHE A 186 10.49 12.93 11.56
N GLU A 187 9.87 14.12 11.67
CA GLU A 187 9.39 14.65 12.93
C GLU A 187 8.35 13.71 13.56
N LEU A 188 7.37 13.27 12.78
CA LEU A 188 6.34 12.34 13.22
C LEU A 188 6.96 10.99 13.59
N SER A 189 7.82 10.43 12.76
CA SER A 189 8.49 9.17 13.05
C SER A 189 9.32 9.24 14.32
N GLY A 190 10.07 10.34 14.52
CA GLY A 190 10.81 10.58 15.75
C GLY A 190 9.92 10.69 17.00
N LEU A 191 8.72 11.25 16.86
CA LEU A 191 7.72 11.25 17.92
C LEU A 191 7.17 9.83 18.16
N LEU A 192 6.78 9.12 17.12
CA LEU A 192 6.21 7.76 17.21
C LEU A 192 7.18 6.77 17.85
N VAL A 193 8.49 6.88 17.55
CA VAL A 193 9.53 6.04 18.17
C VAL A 193 9.57 6.18 19.69
N GLN A 194 9.19 7.34 20.25
CA GLN A 194 9.16 7.54 21.71
C GLN A 194 8.04 6.75 22.40
N TYR A 195 6.98 6.42 21.67
CA TYR A 195 5.79 5.73 22.20
C TYR A 195 5.68 4.27 21.72
N SER A 196 6.31 3.92 20.59
CA SER A 196 6.22 2.60 19.96
C SER A 196 7.01 1.51 20.70
N MET A 197 6.95 0.30 20.17
CA MET A 197 7.97 -0.72 20.43
C MET A 197 9.35 -0.21 19.97
N PRO A 198 10.46 -0.76 20.53
CA PRO A 198 11.79 -0.41 20.04
C PRO A 198 11.89 -0.52 18.51
N TYR A 199 12.35 0.54 17.85
CA TYR A 199 12.41 0.63 16.38
C TYR A 199 13.14 -0.55 15.73
N ASN A 200 14.28 -0.97 16.31
CA ASN A 200 15.06 -2.10 15.80
C ASN A 200 14.26 -3.41 15.79
N LEU A 201 13.38 -3.64 16.79
CA LEU A 201 12.49 -4.81 16.80
C LEU A 201 11.41 -4.68 15.71
N ILE A 202 10.81 -3.50 15.54
CA ILE A 202 9.83 -3.26 14.46
C ILE A 202 10.49 -3.53 13.11
N HIS A 203 11.67 -2.95 12.86
CA HIS A 203 12.41 -3.15 11.62
C HIS A 203 12.71 -4.64 11.38
N GLN A 204 13.19 -5.34 12.39
CA GLN A 204 13.44 -6.78 12.32
C GLN A 204 12.18 -7.57 11.97
N MET A 205 11.06 -7.28 12.63
CA MET A 205 9.79 -7.98 12.41
C MET A 205 9.16 -7.68 11.05
N VAL A 206 9.53 -6.60 10.39
CA VAL A 206 9.04 -6.22 9.05
C VAL A 206 9.98 -6.73 7.95
N TYR A 207 11.29 -6.58 8.12
CA TYR A 207 12.25 -6.78 7.03
C TYR A 207 13.12 -8.04 7.18
N ASP A 208 13.36 -8.53 8.41
CA ASP A 208 14.23 -9.69 8.65
C ASP A 208 13.42 -11.00 8.79
N THR A 209 12.25 -11.06 8.16
CA THR A 209 11.31 -12.20 8.23
C THR A 209 11.29 -13.04 6.95
N MET A 210 12.28 -12.84 6.08
CA MET A 210 12.33 -13.58 4.83
C MET A 210 12.56 -15.07 5.09
N SER A 211 11.73 -15.92 4.47
CA SER A 211 11.98 -17.35 4.41
C SER A 211 13.21 -17.65 3.56
N GLU A 212 13.82 -18.83 3.73
CA GLU A 212 14.90 -19.29 2.86
C GLU A 212 14.44 -19.31 1.39
N ASP A 213 13.23 -19.80 1.10
CA ASP A 213 12.66 -19.84 -0.24
C ASP A 213 12.56 -18.44 -0.86
N ARG A 214 12.08 -17.43 -0.08
CA ARG A 214 12.01 -16.04 -0.53
C ARG A 214 13.39 -15.47 -0.82
N LEU A 215 14.39 -15.72 0.04
CA LEU A 215 15.74 -15.24 -0.17
C LEU A 215 16.40 -15.90 -1.40
N ARG A 216 16.16 -17.19 -1.61
CA ARG A 216 16.62 -17.92 -2.80
C ARG A 216 15.94 -17.42 -4.07
N LEU A 217 14.63 -17.17 -4.03
CA LEU A 217 13.88 -16.57 -5.14
C LEU A 217 14.44 -15.18 -5.51
N LEU A 218 14.73 -14.34 -4.52
CA LEU A 218 15.36 -13.04 -4.73
C LEU A 218 16.73 -13.19 -5.42
N GLY A 219 17.60 -14.07 -4.92
CA GLY A 219 18.89 -14.36 -5.54
C GLY A 219 18.76 -14.83 -6.99
N TYR A 220 17.83 -15.75 -7.27
CA TYR A 220 17.52 -16.23 -8.61
C TYR A 220 17.01 -15.11 -9.52
N ALA A 221 16.07 -14.32 -9.04
CA ALA A 221 15.48 -13.21 -9.80
C ALA A 221 16.54 -12.20 -10.25
N ILE A 222 17.48 -11.85 -9.38
CA ILE A 222 18.53 -10.89 -9.69
C ILE A 222 19.60 -11.50 -10.60
N SER A 223 20.08 -12.73 -10.31
CA SER A 223 21.25 -13.31 -11.00
C SER A 223 20.92 -13.98 -12.33
N HIS A 224 19.67 -14.48 -12.50
CA HIS A 224 19.29 -15.28 -13.68
C HIS A 224 18.17 -14.67 -14.49
N LYS A 225 17.35 -13.79 -13.89
CA LYS A 225 16.12 -13.29 -14.55
C LYS A 225 16.13 -11.78 -14.80
N MET A 226 17.11 -11.07 -14.28
CA MET A 226 17.27 -9.64 -14.54
C MET A 226 17.93 -9.43 -15.91
N GLU A 227 17.26 -8.70 -16.76
CA GLU A 227 17.74 -8.24 -18.08
C GLU A 227 17.88 -6.72 -18.06
N ILE A 228 19.02 -6.20 -18.49
CA ILE A 228 19.18 -4.77 -18.77
C ILE A 228 18.87 -4.56 -20.25
N VAL A 229 17.85 -3.76 -20.54
CA VAL A 229 17.41 -3.53 -21.92
C VAL A 229 18.49 -2.75 -22.67
N GLU A 230 18.95 -3.30 -23.80
CA GLU A 230 20.00 -2.68 -24.61
C GLU A 230 19.55 -1.29 -25.11
N GLY A 231 20.43 -0.30 -24.96
CA GLY A 231 20.16 1.09 -25.36
C GLY A 231 19.27 1.87 -24.37
N TYR A 232 18.77 1.25 -23.30
CA TYR A 232 17.89 1.89 -22.31
C TYR A 232 18.42 1.79 -20.88
N ALA A 233 18.11 2.79 -20.08
CA ALA A 233 18.33 2.79 -18.63
C ALA A 233 17.20 2.03 -17.89
N VAL A 234 16.84 0.86 -18.40
CA VAL A 234 15.72 0.03 -17.94
C VAL A 234 16.20 -1.37 -17.63
N ALA A 235 15.80 -1.88 -16.47
CA ALA A 235 15.99 -3.28 -16.09
C ALA A 235 14.62 -3.98 -15.95
N ILE A 236 14.53 -5.21 -16.49
CA ILE A 236 13.33 -6.05 -16.40
C ILE A 236 13.71 -7.34 -15.70
N ILE A 237 12.94 -7.70 -14.66
CA ILE A 237 12.99 -9.03 -14.03
C ILE A 237 11.71 -9.75 -14.41
N SER A 238 11.82 -10.97 -14.98
CA SER A 238 10.66 -11.77 -15.36
C SER A 238 10.66 -13.12 -14.66
N LEU A 239 9.55 -13.48 -14.04
CA LEU A 239 9.37 -14.75 -13.33
C LEU A 239 8.12 -15.46 -13.87
N SER A 240 8.31 -16.65 -14.43
CA SER A 240 7.21 -17.51 -14.86
C SER A 240 6.52 -18.15 -13.65
N LYS A 241 5.31 -18.65 -13.86
CA LYS A 241 4.56 -19.40 -12.87
C LYS A 241 5.34 -20.63 -12.36
N SER A 242 5.95 -21.40 -13.26
CA SER A 242 6.74 -22.57 -12.91
C SER A 242 7.99 -22.23 -12.08
N GLU A 243 8.65 -21.11 -12.38
CA GLU A 243 9.76 -20.63 -11.58
C GLU A 243 9.31 -20.22 -10.17
N LEU A 244 8.21 -19.49 -10.04
CA LEU A 244 7.64 -19.15 -8.73
C LEU A 244 7.27 -20.40 -7.93
N GLU A 245 6.64 -21.40 -8.56
CA GLU A 245 6.29 -22.67 -7.91
C GLU A 245 7.53 -23.44 -7.43
N SER A 246 8.65 -23.40 -8.18
CA SER A 246 9.90 -24.08 -7.82
C SER A 246 10.53 -23.51 -6.54
N PHE A 247 10.21 -22.28 -6.16
CA PHE A 247 10.64 -21.63 -4.91
C PHE A 247 9.54 -21.62 -3.85
N HIS A 248 8.49 -22.43 -3.95
CA HIS A 248 7.36 -22.50 -3.02
C HIS A 248 6.75 -21.11 -2.72
N TYR A 249 6.64 -20.29 -3.79
CA TYR A 249 6.20 -18.90 -3.72
C TYR A 249 4.94 -18.71 -2.89
N LYS A 250 4.96 -17.74 -1.99
CA LYS A 250 3.82 -17.20 -1.25
C LYS A 250 3.55 -15.74 -1.63
N VAL A 251 2.31 -15.30 -1.43
CA VAL A 251 1.96 -13.88 -1.62
C VAL A 251 2.86 -13.02 -0.72
N GLY A 252 3.51 -12.02 -1.31
CA GLY A 252 4.48 -11.16 -0.62
C GLY A 252 5.95 -11.49 -0.91
N ASP A 253 6.30 -12.72 -1.36
CA ASP A 253 7.71 -13.11 -1.56
C ASP A 253 8.43 -12.33 -2.67
N THR A 254 7.70 -11.73 -3.61
CA THR A 254 8.25 -10.86 -4.65
C THR A 254 8.23 -9.38 -4.29
N GLU A 255 7.76 -9.03 -3.09
CA GLU A 255 7.74 -7.64 -2.65
C GLU A 255 9.16 -7.09 -2.48
N GLY A 256 9.38 -5.89 -3.01
CA GLY A 256 10.68 -5.23 -2.99
C GLY A 256 11.67 -5.68 -4.08
N VAL A 257 11.46 -6.83 -4.74
CA VAL A 257 12.36 -7.34 -5.80
C VAL A 257 12.59 -6.31 -6.90
N VAL A 258 11.55 -5.61 -7.30
CA VAL A 258 11.60 -4.57 -8.34
C VAL A 258 12.51 -3.39 -7.99
N ASN A 259 12.84 -3.18 -6.73
CA ASN A 259 13.68 -2.05 -6.31
C ASN A 259 15.18 -2.31 -6.51
N TYR A 260 15.60 -3.58 -6.48
CA TYR A 260 17.04 -3.91 -6.54
C TYR A 260 17.75 -3.36 -7.77
N PRO A 261 17.21 -3.45 -9.00
CA PRO A 261 17.91 -2.89 -10.17
C PRO A 261 18.12 -1.38 -10.09
N LEU A 262 17.27 -0.66 -9.35
CA LEU A 262 17.43 0.78 -9.16
C LEU A 262 18.66 1.15 -8.30
N SER A 263 19.28 0.19 -7.60
CA SER A 263 20.57 0.43 -6.92
C SER A 263 21.72 0.69 -7.90
N MET A 264 21.58 0.28 -9.17
CA MET A 264 22.54 0.62 -10.22
C MET A 264 22.30 2.07 -10.67
N ASP A 265 23.38 2.85 -10.73
CA ASP A 265 23.34 4.26 -11.17
C ASP A 265 22.80 4.40 -12.60
N SER A 266 23.17 3.46 -13.48
CA SER A 266 22.76 3.43 -14.88
C SER A 266 21.28 3.10 -15.13
N ILE A 267 20.49 2.74 -14.10
CA ILE A 267 19.10 2.34 -14.24
C ILE A 267 18.17 3.43 -13.71
N LYS A 268 17.28 3.91 -14.56
CA LYS A 268 16.22 4.90 -14.26
C LYS A 268 14.86 4.25 -13.99
N MET A 269 14.58 3.11 -14.65
CA MET A 269 13.32 2.38 -14.51
C MET A 269 13.58 0.89 -14.29
N SER A 270 12.83 0.28 -13.37
CA SER A 270 12.83 -1.17 -13.14
C SER A 270 11.42 -1.72 -13.23
N VAL A 271 11.29 -2.91 -13.82
CA VAL A 271 10.03 -3.61 -13.99
C VAL A 271 10.18 -5.05 -13.51
N LEU A 272 9.30 -5.46 -12.60
CA LEU A 272 9.11 -6.87 -12.26
C LEU A 272 7.84 -7.38 -12.95
N VAL A 273 7.99 -8.41 -13.77
CA VAL A 273 6.91 -9.09 -14.49
C VAL A 273 6.74 -10.48 -13.90
N THR A 274 5.57 -10.79 -13.36
CA THR A 274 5.30 -12.09 -12.73
C THR A 274 4.07 -12.75 -13.37
N GLU A 275 4.23 -13.98 -13.83
CA GLU A 275 3.12 -14.78 -14.32
C GLU A 275 2.33 -15.36 -13.13
N ARG A 276 1.01 -15.13 -13.14
CA ARG A 276 0.06 -15.67 -12.15
C ARG A 276 -0.90 -16.63 -12.85
N GLN A 277 -1.84 -17.22 -12.10
CA GLN A 277 -2.75 -18.21 -12.67
C GLN A 277 -3.55 -17.70 -13.88
N ASP A 278 -4.09 -16.48 -13.77
CA ASP A 278 -5.03 -15.94 -14.77
C ASP A 278 -4.54 -14.65 -15.43
N GLN A 279 -3.37 -14.14 -15.05
CA GLN A 279 -2.87 -12.85 -15.55
C GLN A 279 -1.36 -12.68 -15.32
N ILE A 280 -0.77 -11.78 -16.08
CA ILE A 280 0.56 -11.24 -15.80
C ILE A 280 0.40 -10.00 -14.90
N ARG A 281 1.16 -9.96 -13.81
CA ARG A 281 1.26 -8.80 -12.94
C ARG A 281 2.58 -8.08 -13.20
N LEU A 282 2.51 -6.77 -13.32
CA LEU A 282 3.68 -5.91 -13.48
C LEU A 282 3.79 -4.97 -12.28
N SER A 283 5.00 -4.82 -11.79
CA SER A 283 5.36 -3.78 -10.81
C SER A 283 6.42 -2.88 -11.43
N PHE A 284 6.20 -1.58 -11.35
CA PHE A 284 7.07 -0.57 -11.95
C PHE A 284 7.66 0.32 -10.88
N ARG A 285 8.93 0.64 -10.99
CA ARG A 285 9.63 1.61 -10.14
C ARG A 285 10.53 2.50 -11.01
N SER A 286 10.71 3.74 -10.60
CA SER A 286 11.61 4.68 -11.29
C SER A 286 12.38 5.57 -10.32
N LYS A 287 13.41 6.24 -10.83
CA LYS A 287 14.15 7.33 -10.19
C LYS A 287 13.86 8.65 -10.89
N GLY A 288 13.98 9.75 -10.13
CA GLY A 288 13.82 11.09 -10.67
C GLY A 288 12.39 11.35 -11.16
N ASP A 289 12.28 12.10 -12.26
CA ASP A 289 11.01 12.65 -12.74
C ASP A 289 10.22 11.72 -13.68
N PHE A 290 10.76 10.55 -14.03
CA PHE A 290 10.04 9.61 -14.89
C PHE A 290 8.83 9.00 -14.18
N SER A 291 7.63 9.27 -14.68
CA SER A 291 6.37 8.81 -14.11
C SER A 291 6.02 7.39 -14.58
N VAL A 292 6.28 6.40 -13.71
CA VAL A 292 5.79 5.02 -13.97
C VAL A 292 4.29 4.89 -13.76
N HIS A 293 3.63 5.83 -13.08
CA HIS A 293 2.16 5.90 -13.01
C HIS A 293 1.56 6.14 -14.41
N GLU A 294 2.02 7.16 -15.11
CA GLU A 294 1.55 7.47 -16.48
C GLU A 294 1.87 6.33 -17.44
N PHE A 295 3.07 5.76 -17.33
CA PHE A 295 3.49 4.61 -18.13
C PHE A 295 2.56 3.40 -17.91
N ALA A 296 2.29 3.02 -16.67
CA ALA A 296 1.44 1.89 -16.34
C ALA A 296 -0.02 2.13 -16.75
N ASN A 297 -0.54 3.32 -16.55
CA ASN A 297 -1.90 3.70 -16.95
C ASN A 297 -2.07 3.63 -18.47
N LYS A 298 -1.11 4.17 -19.24
CA LYS A 298 -1.17 4.19 -20.70
C LYS A 298 -1.07 2.79 -21.33
N HIS A 299 -0.23 1.90 -20.79
CA HIS A 299 0.13 0.65 -21.47
C HIS A 299 -0.38 -0.63 -20.81
N PHE A 300 -0.69 -0.64 -19.51
CA PHE A 300 -0.90 -1.87 -18.74
C PHE A 300 -2.13 -1.87 -17.81
N LYS A 301 -3.16 -1.06 -18.08
CA LYS A 301 -4.35 -0.93 -17.22
C LYS A 301 -3.96 -0.79 -15.74
N GLY A 302 -2.96 0.05 -15.48
CA GLY A 302 -2.34 0.18 -14.17
C GLY A 302 -2.44 1.57 -13.60
N GLY A 303 -1.77 1.80 -12.47
CA GLY A 303 -1.68 3.09 -11.79
C GLY A 303 -0.88 2.97 -10.51
N GLY A 304 -0.79 4.07 -9.77
CA GLY A 304 -0.04 4.19 -8.53
C GLY A 304 0.51 5.59 -8.32
N HIS A 305 1.70 5.69 -7.77
CA HIS A 305 2.44 6.94 -7.57
C HIS A 305 3.41 7.22 -8.72
N THR A 306 3.96 8.42 -8.77
CA THR A 306 4.92 8.83 -9.82
C THR A 306 6.05 7.82 -10.02
N ASN A 307 6.68 7.37 -8.93
CA ASN A 307 7.84 6.47 -8.97
C ASN A 307 7.51 5.01 -8.59
N ALA A 308 6.25 4.69 -8.29
CA ALA A 308 5.80 3.36 -7.90
C ALA A 308 4.40 3.07 -8.47
N ALA A 309 4.30 2.14 -9.40
CA ALA A 309 3.03 1.79 -10.03
C ALA A 309 2.91 0.27 -10.23
N GLY A 310 1.68 -0.19 -10.41
CA GLY A 310 1.37 -1.55 -10.79
C GLY A 310 0.56 -1.61 -12.08
N GLY A 311 0.52 -2.77 -12.73
CA GLY A 311 -0.32 -3.01 -13.89
C GLY A 311 -0.59 -4.50 -14.09
N THR A 312 -1.55 -4.81 -14.94
CA THR A 312 -1.91 -6.19 -15.26
C THR A 312 -2.20 -6.35 -16.76
N THR A 313 -1.98 -7.57 -17.28
CA THR A 313 -2.43 -7.97 -18.61
C THR A 313 -2.81 -9.45 -18.61
N THR A 314 -3.61 -9.85 -19.59
CA THR A 314 -4.05 -11.26 -19.79
C THR A 314 -3.32 -11.96 -20.93
N THR A 315 -2.27 -11.34 -21.49
CA THR A 315 -1.40 -11.94 -22.50
C THR A 315 -0.41 -12.92 -21.87
N THR A 316 0.37 -13.62 -22.68
CA THR A 316 1.45 -14.48 -22.19
C THR A 316 2.62 -13.66 -21.63
N LEU A 317 3.50 -14.31 -20.86
CA LEU A 317 4.71 -13.67 -20.32
C LEU A 317 5.60 -13.14 -21.46
N GLU A 318 5.79 -13.95 -22.52
CA GLU A 318 6.60 -13.59 -23.68
C GLU A 318 6.03 -12.40 -24.45
N GLU A 319 4.72 -12.42 -24.74
CA GLU A 319 4.03 -11.30 -25.39
C GLU A 319 4.10 -10.02 -24.56
N THR A 320 3.94 -10.14 -23.23
CA THR A 320 4.04 -9.00 -22.32
C THR A 320 5.44 -8.39 -22.35
N LEU A 321 6.49 -9.22 -22.32
CA LEU A 321 7.89 -8.75 -22.38
C LEU A 321 8.21 -8.11 -23.74
N ALA A 322 7.75 -8.69 -24.83
CA ALA A 322 7.92 -8.12 -26.18
C ALA A 322 7.21 -6.77 -26.29
N PHE A 323 5.97 -6.67 -25.81
CA PHE A 323 5.22 -5.42 -25.80
C PHE A 323 5.89 -4.36 -24.93
N LEU A 324 6.29 -4.72 -23.69
CA LEU A 324 6.99 -3.81 -22.78
C LEU A 324 8.23 -3.21 -23.45
N LYS A 325 9.06 -4.04 -24.10
CA LYS A 325 10.25 -3.55 -24.83
C LYS A 325 9.89 -2.66 -26.02
N SER A 326 8.83 -2.98 -26.75
CA SER A 326 8.40 -2.22 -27.92
C SER A 326 7.94 -0.81 -27.59
N VAL A 327 7.27 -0.61 -26.46
CA VAL A 327 6.78 0.73 -26.05
C VAL A 327 7.88 1.63 -25.50
N LEU A 328 9.04 1.10 -25.10
CA LEU A 328 10.17 1.93 -24.62
C LEU A 328 10.68 2.91 -25.67
N VAL A 329 10.46 2.67 -26.95
CA VAL A 329 10.87 3.60 -28.05
C VAL A 329 10.18 4.95 -27.95
N GLU A 330 9.03 5.02 -27.30
CA GLU A 330 8.27 6.26 -27.10
C GLU A 330 8.91 7.20 -26.05
N TYR A 331 9.86 6.68 -25.24
CA TYR A 331 10.41 7.38 -24.06
C TYR A 331 11.90 7.66 -24.22
N ASN A 332 12.23 8.83 -24.79
CA ASN A 332 13.62 9.24 -25.02
C ASN A 332 14.41 9.44 -23.71
N GLU A 333 13.74 9.83 -22.62
CA GLU A 333 14.33 10.02 -21.30
C GLU A 333 14.84 8.73 -20.65
N LEU A 334 14.38 7.57 -21.14
CA LEU A 334 14.86 6.25 -20.72
C LEU A 334 16.02 5.74 -21.60
N LYS A 335 16.36 6.39 -22.70
CA LYS A 335 17.54 6.02 -23.49
C LYS A 335 18.82 6.28 -22.70
N LYS A 336 19.79 5.38 -22.84
CA LYS A 336 21.13 5.63 -22.32
C LYS A 336 21.77 6.78 -23.11
N GLU A 337 22.37 7.70 -22.38
CA GLU A 337 23.25 8.67 -23.02
C GLU A 337 24.40 7.93 -23.68
N ILE A 338 24.61 8.17 -24.98
CA ILE A 338 25.79 7.64 -25.69
C ILE A 338 26.95 8.52 -25.24
N CYS A 339 27.80 7.95 -24.33
CA CYS A 339 29.07 8.59 -23.99
C CYS A 339 30.03 8.55 -25.17
#